data_a84d2c73c013942ffed62396e17f0491
#
_entry.id   a84d2c73c013942ffed62396e17f0491
#
_cell.length_a   1.000
_cell.length_b   1.000
_cell.length_c   1.000
_cell.angle_alpha   90.00
_cell.angle_beta   90.00
_cell.angle_gamma   90.00
#
_symmetry.space_group_name_H-M   'P 1'
#
loop_
_entity.id
_entity.type
_entity.pdbx_description
1 polymer ?
#
loop_
_entity_poly.entity_id
_entity_poly.type
_entity_poly.pdbx_seq_one_letter_code
_entity_poly.pdbx_strand_id
1 'polypeptide(L)'
;VKLVSTIYFNDSWQDEFYEGKTKKDIFYGPKGEIEVNFMYQSLENHKYYRGSGFSAIQKPLKEAGDVWFILPNEADKVEDIIEKKDLWDMILEEKNYENKKDYKINLALPKFDLTSNLDLIPYLKTRGVNKIFNSQEADFTPLGEFDNSLFVSEFMQASRVMIDEKAVTAAAYTVIGIKEEKMPEESEEVDFIVNRPFI
;
A
#
# COMPACT_ATOMS: atom_id res chain seq x y z
N VAL A 1 -4.89 -26.96 -16.40
CA VAL A 1 -3.77 -26.47 -15.57
C VAL A 1 -4.30 -25.34 -14.71
N LYS A 2 -3.97 -25.35 -13.42
CA LYS A 2 -4.24 -24.25 -12.49
C LYS A 2 -2.95 -23.51 -12.22
N LEU A 3 -2.97 -22.19 -12.38
CA LEU A 3 -1.87 -21.30 -12.03
C LEU A 3 -2.26 -20.52 -10.74
N VAL A 4 -1.36 -20.49 -9.79
CA VAL A 4 -1.53 -19.73 -8.55
C VAL A 4 -0.30 -18.88 -8.33
N SER A 5 -0.51 -17.58 -8.16
CA SER A 5 0.53 -16.62 -7.76
C SER A 5 0.22 -16.13 -6.35
N THR A 6 1.24 -16.07 -5.51
CA THR A 6 1.11 -15.49 -4.17
C THR A 6 2.16 -14.40 -3.99
N ILE A 7 1.75 -13.29 -3.38
CA ILE A 7 2.67 -12.21 -2.99
C ILE A 7 2.72 -12.20 -1.48
N TYR A 8 3.93 -12.35 -0.94
CA TYR A 8 4.20 -12.23 0.47
C TYR A 8 5.26 -11.13 0.68
N PHE A 9 4.93 -10.16 1.49
CA PHE A 9 5.84 -9.11 1.92
C PHE A 9 5.77 -9.00 3.44
N ASN A 10 6.92 -8.90 4.09
CA ASN A 10 7.02 -8.77 5.54
C ASN A 10 8.24 -7.90 5.90
N ASP A 11 7.98 -6.81 6.58
CA ASP A 11 9.01 -5.93 7.10
C ASP A 11 8.47 -5.16 8.32
N SER A 12 9.28 -4.46 9.04
CA SER A 12 8.91 -3.68 10.22
C SER A 12 9.08 -2.19 9.99
N TRP A 13 8.24 -1.38 10.66
CA TRP A 13 8.45 0.07 10.64
C TRP A 13 9.81 0.43 11.22
N GLN A 14 10.52 1.35 10.64
CA GLN A 14 11.73 1.90 11.23
C GLN A 14 11.42 2.56 12.57
N ASP A 15 10.31 3.32 12.63
CA ASP A 15 9.75 3.90 13.85
C ASP A 15 8.35 3.29 14.06
N GLU A 16 8.23 2.37 15.01
CA GLU A 16 6.98 1.66 15.33
C GLU A 16 5.96 2.58 15.98
N PHE A 17 4.68 2.27 15.81
CA PHE A 17 3.62 2.95 16.57
C PHE A 17 3.60 2.45 18.01
N TYR A 18 3.31 3.35 18.92
CA TYR A 18 3.11 2.97 20.32
C TYR A 18 1.70 2.41 20.53
N GLU A 19 1.61 1.14 20.89
CA GLU A 19 0.34 0.42 21.07
C GLU A 19 -0.64 1.15 22.00
N GLY A 20 -0.12 1.82 23.05
CA GLY A 20 -0.92 2.61 23.99
C GLY A 20 -1.61 3.84 23.39
N LYS A 21 -1.25 4.24 22.17
CA LYS A 21 -1.93 5.32 21.42
C LYS A 21 -2.92 4.78 20.39
N THR A 22 -3.04 3.47 20.22
CA THR A 22 -4.05 2.87 19.35
C THR A 22 -5.42 3.00 20.01
N LYS A 23 -6.38 3.55 19.29
CA LYS A 23 -7.77 3.70 19.74
C LYS A 23 -8.74 3.50 18.60
N LYS A 24 -9.99 3.22 18.92
CA LYS A 24 -11.09 3.15 17.97
C LYS A 24 -11.44 4.52 17.42
N ASP A 25 -11.65 4.59 16.13
CA ASP A 25 -12.09 5.78 15.41
C ASP A 25 -12.86 5.36 14.14
N ILE A 26 -13.49 6.31 13.45
CA ILE A 26 -14.35 6.06 12.31
C ILE A 26 -13.55 6.09 11.01
N PHE A 27 -13.74 5.04 10.21
CA PHE A 27 -13.30 4.98 8.83
C PHE A 27 -14.52 5.11 7.89
N TYR A 28 -14.46 6.06 6.97
CA TYR A 28 -15.51 6.36 6.00
C TYR A 28 -15.30 5.53 4.72
N GLY A 29 -15.77 4.29 4.74
CA GLY A 29 -15.64 3.37 3.62
C GLY A 29 -16.72 3.56 2.53
N PRO A 30 -16.54 2.91 1.36
CA PRO A 30 -17.51 3.03 0.26
C PRO A 30 -18.91 2.52 0.59
N LYS A 31 -19.03 1.67 1.62
CA LYS A 31 -20.31 1.08 2.09
C LYS A 31 -20.85 1.76 3.35
N GLY A 32 -20.22 2.84 3.80
CA GLY A 32 -20.59 3.56 5.01
C GLY A 32 -19.47 3.60 6.06
N GLU A 33 -19.82 4.13 7.21
CA GLU A 33 -18.91 4.29 8.34
C GLU A 33 -18.69 2.97 9.06
N ILE A 34 -17.43 2.69 9.40
CA ILE A 34 -17.05 1.56 10.23
C ILE A 34 -16.11 2.00 11.35
N GLU A 35 -16.25 1.44 12.54
CA GLU A 35 -15.34 1.65 13.64
C GLU A 35 -14.16 0.67 13.52
N VAL A 36 -12.94 1.21 13.42
CA VAL A 36 -11.70 0.42 13.35
C VAL A 36 -10.66 0.98 14.31
N ASN A 37 -9.64 0.18 14.63
CA ASN A 37 -8.52 0.67 15.44
C ASN A 37 -7.60 1.54 14.57
N PHE A 38 -7.32 2.76 15.04
CA PHE A 38 -6.34 3.66 14.45
C PHE A 38 -5.10 3.76 15.32
N MET A 39 -3.95 3.70 14.69
CA MET A 39 -2.64 3.94 15.26
C MET A 39 -2.27 5.40 15.09
N TYR A 40 -1.82 6.06 16.15
CA TYR A 40 -1.47 7.49 16.16
C TYR A 40 0.01 7.67 16.42
N GLN A 41 0.64 8.56 15.63
CA GLN A 41 2.05 8.92 15.78
C GLN A 41 2.25 10.39 15.40
N SER A 42 3.13 11.12 16.10
CA SER A 42 3.63 12.40 15.64
C SER A 42 4.98 12.20 14.99
N LEU A 43 5.12 12.68 13.75
CA LEU A 43 6.35 12.63 12.98
C LEU A 43 6.93 14.04 12.89
N GLU A 44 8.10 14.25 13.47
CA GLU A 44 8.78 15.53 13.42
C GLU A 44 9.62 15.63 12.15
N ASN A 45 9.58 16.80 11.50
CA ASN A 45 10.41 17.12 10.33
C ASN A 45 10.29 16.08 9.21
N HIS A 46 9.04 15.73 8.86
CA HIS A 46 8.71 14.65 7.94
C HIS A 46 8.11 15.18 6.64
N LYS A 47 8.51 14.58 5.52
CA LYS A 47 8.07 15.02 4.20
C LYS A 47 6.58 14.77 3.99
N TYR A 48 5.90 15.82 3.61
CA TYR A 48 4.51 15.82 3.19
C TYR A 48 4.44 16.23 1.73
N TYR A 49 3.81 15.41 0.91
CA TYR A 49 3.69 15.59 -0.52
C TYR A 49 2.28 16.04 -0.87
N ARG A 50 2.16 16.98 -1.80
CA ARG A 50 0.88 17.45 -2.31
C ARG A 50 0.83 17.24 -3.81
N GLY A 51 -0.08 16.36 -4.24
CA GLY A 51 -0.34 16.12 -5.64
C GLY A 51 -1.65 16.73 -6.11
N SER A 52 -1.94 16.52 -7.38
CA SER A 52 -3.18 16.96 -8.02
C SER A 52 -4.36 16.09 -7.54
N GLY A 53 -5.04 16.52 -6.47
CA GLY A 53 -6.19 15.84 -5.90
C GLY A 53 -5.84 14.82 -4.81
N PHE A 54 -4.61 14.82 -4.29
CA PHE A 54 -4.19 13.96 -3.20
C PHE A 54 -3.09 14.58 -2.34
N SER A 55 -2.91 14.02 -1.16
CA SER A 55 -1.72 14.21 -0.36
C SER A 55 -1.07 12.86 -0.06
N ALA A 56 0.23 12.85 0.26
CA ALA A 56 0.94 11.63 0.54
C ALA A 56 2.05 11.81 1.57
N ILE A 57 2.37 10.72 2.25
CA ILE A 57 3.55 10.57 3.09
C ILE A 57 4.25 9.23 2.79
N GLN A 58 5.53 9.16 3.09
CA GLN A 58 6.27 7.91 3.17
C GLN A 58 6.43 7.50 4.63
N LYS A 59 6.37 6.22 4.93
CA LYS A 59 6.76 5.70 6.24
C LYS A 59 7.86 4.66 6.06
N PRO A 60 9.06 4.90 6.61
CA PRO A 60 10.21 4.03 6.42
C PRO A 60 10.03 2.66 7.06
N LEU A 61 10.49 1.64 6.35
CA LEU A 61 10.67 0.28 6.83
C LEU A 61 12.12 0.04 7.26
N LYS A 62 12.36 -1.04 8.00
CA LYS A 62 13.72 -1.36 8.48
C LYS A 62 14.65 -1.81 7.36
N GLU A 63 14.14 -2.56 6.40
CA GLU A 63 14.98 -3.19 5.37
C GLU A 63 14.53 -2.87 3.93
N ALA A 64 13.25 -2.82 3.64
CA ALA A 64 12.72 -2.80 2.27
C ALA A 64 12.39 -1.41 1.71
N GLY A 65 12.87 -0.32 2.30
CA GLY A 65 12.59 1.04 1.82
C GLY A 65 11.40 1.68 2.52
N ASP A 66 10.45 2.23 1.78
CA ASP A 66 9.36 3.03 2.33
C ASP A 66 7.99 2.51 1.87
N VAL A 67 6.99 2.64 2.74
CA VAL A 67 5.58 2.50 2.36
C VAL A 67 5.00 3.88 2.11
N TRP A 68 4.42 4.06 0.93
CA TRP A 68 3.66 5.25 0.60
C TRP A 68 2.22 5.12 1.10
N PHE A 69 1.73 6.16 1.74
CA PHE A 69 0.32 6.35 2.03
C PHE A 69 -0.17 7.55 1.23
N ILE A 70 -1.08 7.31 0.30
CA ILE A 70 -1.60 8.32 -0.61
C ILE A 70 -3.09 8.48 -0.33
N LEU A 71 -3.46 9.66 0.11
CA LEU A 71 -4.81 9.98 0.54
C LEU A 71 -5.46 10.93 -0.47
N PRO A 72 -6.45 10.49 -1.26
CA PRO A 72 -7.22 11.37 -2.12
C PRO A 72 -7.87 12.50 -1.31
N ASN A 73 -8.02 13.68 -1.90
CA ASN A 73 -8.82 14.73 -1.29
C ASN A 73 -10.28 14.27 -1.18
N GLU A 74 -11.10 14.93 -0.36
CA GLU A 74 -12.47 14.49 -0.06
C GLU A 74 -13.37 14.35 -1.30
N ALA A 75 -13.13 15.14 -2.35
CA ALA A 75 -13.89 15.10 -3.60
C ALA A 75 -13.36 14.11 -4.64
N ASP A 76 -12.15 13.57 -4.43
CA ASP A 76 -11.46 12.70 -5.38
C ASP A 76 -11.61 11.22 -5.00
N LYS A 77 -11.56 10.34 -5.99
CA LYS A 77 -11.63 8.88 -5.79
C LYS A 77 -10.26 8.26 -6.01
N VAL A 78 -10.03 7.12 -5.37
CA VAL A 78 -8.79 6.32 -5.52
C VAL A 78 -8.53 5.99 -7.00
N GLU A 79 -9.58 5.59 -7.73
CA GLU A 79 -9.48 5.22 -9.14
C GLU A 79 -8.98 6.39 -10.01
N ASP A 80 -9.47 7.60 -9.73
CA ASP A 80 -9.08 8.80 -10.47
C ASP A 80 -7.62 9.18 -10.18
N ILE A 81 -7.16 8.95 -8.94
CA ILE A 81 -5.77 9.27 -8.54
C ILE A 81 -4.77 8.29 -9.17
N ILE A 82 -5.09 7.00 -9.25
CA ILE A 82 -4.21 5.96 -9.84
C ILE A 82 -3.90 6.26 -11.31
N GLU A 83 -4.81 6.89 -12.03
CA GLU A 83 -4.65 7.25 -13.45
C GLU A 83 -3.80 8.53 -13.66
N LYS A 84 -3.56 9.32 -12.61
CA LYS A 84 -2.82 10.58 -12.73
C LYS A 84 -1.32 10.35 -12.89
N LYS A 85 -0.73 10.97 -13.90
CA LYS A 85 0.72 10.97 -14.10
C LYS A 85 1.47 11.53 -12.89
N ASP A 86 0.92 12.56 -12.26
CA ASP A 86 1.48 13.25 -11.10
C ASP A 86 1.75 12.29 -9.92
N LEU A 87 0.87 11.31 -9.69
CA LEU A 87 1.09 10.25 -8.71
C LEU A 87 2.35 9.46 -9.01
N TRP A 88 2.51 9.03 -10.25
CA TRP A 88 3.64 8.18 -10.66
C TRP A 88 4.94 8.97 -10.74
N ASP A 89 4.90 10.23 -11.14
CA ASP A 89 6.05 11.14 -11.09
C ASP A 89 6.52 11.31 -9.64
N MET A 90 5.60 11.47 -8.68
CA MET A 90 5.93 11.56 -7.26
C MET A 90 6.60 10.28 -6.74
N ILE A 91 6.05 9.10 -7.06
CA ILE A 91 6.56 7.82 -6.55
C ILE A 91 7.90 7.47 -7.20
N LEU A 92 8.03 7.64 -8.52
CA LEU A 92 9.20 7.19 -9.29
C LEU A 92 10.35 8.20 -9.28
N GLU A 93 10.03 9.50 -9.17
CA GLU A 93 10.99 10.59 -9.21
C GLU A 93 10.95 11.45 -7.93
N GLU A 94 10.78 10.82 -6.77
CA GLU A 94 10.60 11.49 -5.47
C GLU A 94 11.59 12.63 -5.23
N LYS A 95 12.85 12.43 -5.58
CA LYS A 95 13.92 13.44 -5.36
C LYS A 95 13.65 14.74 -6.10
N ASN A 96 13.06 14.65 -7.29
CA ASN A 96 12.79 15.77 -8.19
C ASN A 96 11.37 16.33 -8.03
N TYR A 97 10.52 15.70 -7.21
CA TYR A 97 9.17 16.15 -7.00
C TYR A 97 9.15 17.46 -6.20
N GLU A 98 8.62 18.54 -6.81
CA GLU A 98 8.73 19.90 -6.27
C GLU A 98 7.75 20.18 -5.14
N ASN A 99 6.53 19.59 -5.18
CA ASN A 99 5.46 19.87 -4.22
C ASN A 99 5.59 19.03 -2.95
N LYS A 100 6.74 19.11 -2.29
CA LYS A 100 7.01 18.49 -1.00
C LYS A 100 7.63 19.49 -0.05
N LYS A 101 7.27 19.39 1.23
CA LYS A 101 7.81 20.22 2.30
C LYS A 101 7.84 19.41 3.59
N ASP A 102 8.78 19.71 4.45
CA ASP A 102 8.86 19.10 5.78
C ASP A 102 7.88 19.76 6.73
N TYR A 103 7.14 18.92 7.45
CA TYR A 103 6.14 19.30 8.45
C TYR A 103 6.29 18.47 9.72
N LYS A 104 5.74 18.94 10.79
CA LYS A 104 5.32 18.08 11.89
C LYS A 104 3.98 17.45 11.49
N ILE A 105 3.94 16.12 11.37
CA ILE A 105 2.75 15.40 10.90
C ILE A 105 2.09 14.65 12.05
N ASN A 106 0.84 14.96 12.32
CA ASN A 106 -0.01 14.13 13.16
C ASN A 106 -0.59 13.00 12.31
N LEU A 107 0.02 11.85 12.39
CA LEU A 107 -0.35 10.68 11.59
C LEU A 107 -1.39 9.84 12.32
N ALA A 108 -2.47 9.47 11.61
CA ALA A 108 -3.41 8.44 12.02
C ALA A 108 -3.62 7.43 10.90
N LEU A 109 -3.24 6.16 11.13
CA LEU A 109 -3.43 5.06 10.19
C LEU A 109 -4.37 3.99 10.77
N PRO A 110 -5.33 3.49 9.98
CA PRO A 110 -6.15 2.37 10.42
C PRO A 110 -5.32 1.08 10.45
N LYS A 111 -5.57 0.24 11.46
CA LYS A 111 -5.11 -1.16 11.43
C LYS A 111 -5.99 -1.95 10.49
N PHE A 112 -5.40 -2.78 9.65
CA PHE A 112 -6.16 -3.67 8.79
C PHE A 112 -5.41 -4.96 8.48
N ASP A 113 -6.18 -5.97 8.12
CA ASP A 113 -5.74 -7.27 7.62
C ASP A 113 -6.66 -7.64 6.47
N LEU A 114 -6.18 -7.44 5.25
CA LEU A 114 -6.95 -7.61 4.04
C LEU A 114 -6.39 -8.76 3.21
N THR A 115 -7.29 -9.64 2.79
CA THR A 115 -6.97 -10.71 1.85
C THR A 115 -7.69 -10.44 0.54
N SER A 116 -6.98 -10.58 -0.57
CA SER A 116 -7.53 -10.46 -1.92
C SER A 116 -7.26 -11.74 -2.70
N ASN A 117 -8.29 -12.19 -3.44
CA ASN A 117 -8.18 -13.29 -4.40
C ASN A 117 -8.71 -12.79 -5.73
N LEU A 118 -7.82 -12.68 -6.71
CA LEU A 118 -8.15 -12.16 -8.03
C LEU A 118 -8.08 -13.28 -9.06
N ASP A 119 -9.15 -13.44 -9.87
CA ASP A 119 -9.10 -14.19 -11.11
C ASP A 119 -8.46 -13.31 -12.18
N LEU A 120 -7.27 -13.69 -12.65
CA LEU A 120 -6.51 -12.94 -13.64
C LEU A 120 -6.93 -13.24 -15.07
N ILE A 121 -7.72 -14.28 -15.34
CA ILE A 121 -8.12 -14.67 -16.70
C ILE A 121 -8.88 -13.54 -17.44
N PRO A 122 -9.89 -12.90 -16.84
CA PRO A 122 -10.59 -11.80 -17.52
C PRO A 122 -9.66 -10.65 -17.89
N TYR A 123 -8.78 -10.26 -16.98
CA TYR A 123 -7.82 -9.19 -17.22
C TYR A 123 -6.83 -9.54 -18.34
N LEU A 124 -6.25 -10.74 -18.31
CA LEU A 124 -5.29 -11.18 -19.32
C LEU A 124 -5.94 -11.26 -20.71
N LYS A 125 -7.21 -11.68 -20.80
CA LYS A 125 -7.97 -11.67 -22.05
C LYS A 125 -8.11 -10.26 -22.62
N THR A 126 -8.36 -9.24 -21.80
CA THR A 126 -8.42 -7.84 -22.27
C THR A 126 -7.06 -7.34 -22.78
N ARG A 127 -5.95 -7.95 -22.35
CA ARG A 127 -4.60 -7.69 -22.82
C ARG A 127 -4.17 -8.54 -24.00
N GLY A 128 -5.11 -9.31 -24.61
CA GLY A 128 -4.88 -10.11 -25.79
C GLY A 128 -4.33 -11.52 -25.54
N VAL A 129 -4.19 -11.94 -24.28
CA VAL A 129 -3.77 -13.29 -23.93
C VAL A 129 -5.01 -14.20 -23.93
N ASN A 130 -5.26 -14.91 -25.03
CA ASN A 130 -6.48 -15.72 -25.19
C ASN A 130 -6.19 -17.21 -25.35
N LYS A 131 -5.22 -17.58 -26.19
CA LYS A 131 -4.98 -18.96 -26.62
C LYS A 131 -4.77 -19.93 -25.47
N ILE A 132 -3.99 -19.56 -24.46
CA ILE A 132 -3.66 -20.44 -23.32
C ILE A 132 -4.88 -20.85 -22.48
N PHE A 133 -5.98 -20.10 -22.58
CA PHE A 133 -7.24 -20.37 -21.88
C PHE A 133 -8.26 -21.16 -22.70
N ASN A 134 -7.94 -21.46 -23.96
CA ASN A 134 -8.79 -22.23 -24.84
C ASN A 134 -8.22 -23.65 -25.03
N SER A 135 -8.98 -24.66 -24.67
CA SER A 135 -8.57 -26.07 -24.74
C SER A 135 -8.24 -26.55 -26.17
N GLN A 136 -8.72 -25.85 -27.19
CA GLN A 136 -8.48 -26.19 -28.60
C GLN A 136 -7.32 -25.42 -29.22
N GLU A 137 -6.88 -24.34 -28.62
CA GLU A 137 -5.85 -23.42 -29.15
C GLU A 137 -4.57 -23.40 -28.31
N ALA A 138 -4.66 -23.85 -27.05
CA ALA A 138 -3.53 -23.84 -26.13
C ALA A 138 -2.48 -24.86 -26.60
N ASP A 139 -1.23 -24.41 -26.67
CA ASP A 139 -0.08 -25.24 -27.01
C ASP A 139 0.95 -25.18 -25.88
N PHE A 140 1.04 -26.27 -25.14
CA PHE A 140 2.03 -26.49 -24.09
C PHE A 140 3.06 -27.55 -24.44
N THR A 141 3.12 -27.98 -25.70
CA THR A 141 4.09 -28.98 -26.17
C THR A 141 5.57 -28.62 -25.93
N PRO A 142 5.96 -27.30 -25.88
CA PRO A 142 7.32 -26.93 -25.51
C PRO A 142 7.70 -27.27 -24.05
N LEU A 143 6.73 -27.53 -23.16
CA LEU A 143 6.96 -27.91 -21.75
C LEU A 143 7.11 -29.44 -21.59
N GLY A 144 6.68 -30.24 -22.57
CA GLY A 144 6.73 -31.70 -22.52
C GLY A 144 5.65 -32.37 -23.35
N GLU A 145 5.69 -33.71 -23.39
CA GLU A 145 4.63 -34.53 -24.00
C GLU A 145 3.55 -34.85 -22.98
N PHE A 146 2.29 -34.66 -23.35
CA PHE A 146 1.14 -34.88 -22.51
C PHE A 146 0.09 -35.70 -23.23
N ASP A 147 -0.52 -36.67 -22.56
CA ASP A 147 -1.56 -37.52 -23.12
C ASP A 147 -2.85 -36.78 -23.51
N ASN A 148 -3.08 -35.59 -22.95
CA ASN A 148 -4.23 -34.76 -23.22
C ASN A 148 -3.82 -33.32 -23.48
N SER A 149 -4.63 -32.57 -24.22
CA SER A 149 -4.44 -31.15 -24.45
C SER A 149 -4.48 -30.39 -23.12
N LEU A 150 -3.44 -29.65 -22.83
CA LEU A 150 -3.37 -28.78 -21.64
C LEU A 150 -3.83 -27.38 -21.99
N PHE A 151 -4.60 -26.78 -21.08
CA PHE A 151 -4.96 -25.36 -21.11
C PHE A 151 -5.05 -24.82 -19.69
N VAL A 152 -4.95 -23.50 -19.52
CA VAL A 152 -5.09 -22.85 -18.23
C VAL A 152 -6.58 -22.66 -17.93
N SER A 153 -7.10 -23.41 -16.97
CA SER A 153 -8.50 -23.35 -16.54
C SER A 153 -8.74 -22.38 -15.40
N GLU A 154 -7.69 -22.09 -14.60
CA GLU A 154 -7.75 -21.15 -13.49
C GLU A 154 -6.42 -20.40 -13.41
N PHE A 155 -6.48 -19.09 -13.18
CA PHE A 155 -5.31 -18.27 -12.86
C PHE A 155 -5.67 -17.30 -11.75
N MET A 156 -5.33 -17.69 -10.54
CA MET A 156 -5.66 -16.95 -9.33
C MET A 156 -4.42 -16.28 -8.75
N GLN A 157 -4.57 -15.03 -8.34
CA GLN A 157 -3.58 -14.33 -7.52
C GLN A 157 -4.17 -14.10 -6.13
N ALA A 158 -3.51 -14.66 -5.12
CA ALA A 158 -3.82 -14.41 -3.73
C ALA A 158 -2.80 -13.43 -3.13
N SER A 159 -3.29 -12.42 -2.45
CA SER A 159 -2.46 -11.49 -1.68
C SER A 159 -3.08 -11.21 -0.32
N ARG A 160 -2.23 -10.94 0.65
CA ARG A 160 -2.64 -10.47 1.98
C ARG A 160 -1.77 -9.29 2.36
N VAL A 161 -2.40 -8.23 2.83
CA VAL A 161 -1.73 -7.05 3.37
C VAL A 161 -2.26 -6.82 4.78
N MET A 162 -1.37 -6.80 5.75
CA MET A 162 -1.69 -6.53 7.13
C MET A 162 -0.83 -5.37 7.62
N ILE A 163 -1.46 -4.40 8.27
CA ILE A 163 -0.78 -3.25 8.88
C ILE A 163 -1.18 -3.15 10.34
N ASP A 164 -0.18 -3.16 11.21
CA ASP A 164 -0.31 -2.96 12.66
C ASP A 164 0.81 -2.05 13.21
N GLU A 165 0.91 -1.94 14.52
CA GLU A 165 1.84 -1.04 15.20
C GLU A 165 3.31 -1.38 14.94
N LYS A 166 3.63 -2.64 14.72
CA LYS A 166 5.02 -3.12 14.55
C LYS A 166 5.44 -3.20 13.11
N ALA A 167 4.51 -3.22 12.22
CA ALA A 167 4.55 -3.33 10.79
C ALA A 167 3.84 -4.55 10.22
N VAL A 168 4.36 -5.07 9.15
CA VAL A 168 3.86 -6.23 8.44
C VAL A 168 4.54 -7.47 9.02
N THR A 169 3.98 -8.00 10.10
CA THR A 169 4.27 -9.27 10.81
C THR A 169 5.68 -9.56 11.34
N ALA A 170 5.75 -9.55 12.66
CA ALA A 170 6.48 -10.37 13.64
C ALA A 170 8.01 -10.28 13.76
N ALA A 171 8.41 -9.76 14.85
CA ALA A 171 9.25 -10.20 15.97
C ALA A 171 9.98 -9.01 16.60
N ALA A 172 9.84 -8.91 17.90
CA ALA A 172 10.32 -7.79 18.70
C ALA A 172 11.84 -7.60 18.65
N TYR A 173 12.26 -6.38 18.37
CA TYR A 173 13.54 -5.84 18.83
C TYR A 173 13.34 -4.38 19.21
N THR A 174 13.56 -4.08 20.49
CA THR A 174 13.54 -2.70 21.00
C THR A 174 14.88 -2.06 20.68
N VAL A 175 14.92 -1.16 19.71
CA VAL A 175 16.07 -0.29 19.48
C VAL A 175 15.72 1.07 20.09
N ILE A 176 16.40 1.42 21.19
CA ILE A 176 16.40 2.77 21.73
C ILE A 176 17.36 3.60 20.88
N GLY A 177 16.83 4.29 19.89
CA GLY A 177 17.58 5.26 19.11
C GLY A 177 17.69 6.58 19.88
N ILE A 178 18.89 6.97 20.29
CA ILE A 178 19.18 8.32 20.78
C ILE A 178 19.26 9.21 19.54
N LYS A 179 18.25 10.05 19.32
CA LYS A 179 18.31 11.14 18.33
C LYS A 179 18.96 12.35 18.98
N GLU A 180 19.96 12.95 18.32
CA GLU A 180 20.43 14.31 18.67
C GLU A 180 19.25 15.28 18.47
N GLU A 181 18.85 15.94 19.54
CA GLU A 181 17.90 17.05 19.46
C GLU A 181 18.59 18.27 18.83
N LYS A 182 18.34 18.50 17.55
CA LYS A 182 18.41 19.87 17.03
C LYS A 182 17.23 20.65 17.59
N MET A 183 17.49 21.86 18.11
CA MET A 183 16.44 22.77 18.54
C MET A 183 15.36 22.88 17.43
N PRO A 184 14.08 22.74 17.76
CA PRO A 184 13.02 22.78 16.76
C PRO A 184 12.97 24.20 16.16
N GLU A 185 13.25 24.32 14.87
CA GLU A 185 12.60 25.36 14.08
C GLU A 185 11.10 25.07 14.16
N GLU A 186 10.27 26.11 14.37
CA GLU A 186 8.81 25.98 14.38
C GLU A 186 8.37 25.40 13.04
N SER A 187 8.28 24.06 12.96
CA SER A 187 7.77 23.39 11.77
C SER A 187 6.25 23.55 11.75
N GLU A 188 5.71 23.97 10.63
CA GLU A 188 4.27 23.98 10.42
C GLU A 188 3.71 22.57 10.70
N GLU A 189 2.54 22.51 11.34
CA GLU A 189 1.90 21.25 11.72
C GLU A 189 0.77 20.91 10.74
N VAL A 190 0.65 19.63 10.40
CA VAL A 190 -0.40 19.13 9.49
C VAL A 190 -0.92 17.77 9.97
N ASP A 191 -2.23 17.59 9.86
CA ASP A 191 -2.87 16.31 10.12
C ASP A 191 -2.88 15.45 8.85
N PHE A 192 -2.46 14.17 8.97
CA PHE A 192 -2.59 13.16 7.94
C PHE A 192 -3.37 11.97 8.47
N ILE A 193 -4.69 12.04 8.35
CA ILE A 193 -5.63 11.08 8.92
C ILE A 193 -6.20 10.22 7.80
N VAL A 194 -5.76 8.96 7.74
CA VAL A 194 -6.17 8.00 6.71
C VAL A 194 -7.50 7.34 7.11
N ASN A 195 -8.57 8.13 7.11
CA ASN A 195 -9.91 7.72 7.54
C ASN A 195 -10.90 7.46 6.41
N ARG A 196 -10.43 7.37 5.18
CA ARG A 196 -11.21 7.10 3.97
C ARG A 196 -10.39 6.29 2.98
N PRO A 197 -10.97 5.80 1.85
CA PRO A 197 -10.23 5.02 0.86
C PRO A 197 -8.92 5.69 0.42
N PHE A 198 -7.85 4.91 0.39
CA PHE A 198 -6.47 5.37 0.15
C PHE A 198 -5.68 4.34 -0.69
N ILE A 199 -4.50 4.72 -1.11
CA ILE A 199 -3.53 3.91 -1.84
C ILE A 199 -2.29 3.72 -0.98
#